data_3d525a130af987815578614634479760
#
_entry.id   3d525a130af987815578614634479760
#
_cell.length_a   1.000
_cell.length_b   1.000
_cell.length_c   1.000
_cell.angle_alpha   90.00
_cell.angle_beta   90.00
_cell.angle_gamma   90.00
#
_symmetry.space_group_name_H-M   'P 1'
#
loop_
_entity.id
_entity.type
_entity.pdbx_description
1 polymer ?
#
loop_
_entity_poly.entity_id
_entity_poly.type
_entity_poly.pdbx_seq_one_letter_code
_entity_poly.pdbx_strand_id
1 'polypeptide(L)'
;MKKKLLFLLFGISAFSGYSQKVVWEKTIGGKHSEYLFDMVPTLDYGFLLAGSSLSDKSGLKSQKSQGNLDYFLWKMDKNGEEEWQLSFGGEGQDILKSIYPTTDMGYILGGYSNSGKSDSKFSENKGKNDIWIVKINARGDHEWQQSYGGDGDDRLVQIKQVKGGGYVIAGTTNSGKNDQKSEDKFGGLDYWIIKTDKSGKVEWEKTFGGMYNDEPRTIVETENGFIIGGVSNSSASGTKQKDNYGGYDLWILDLDVKGNLLNEYVLGSENDDQLNEILIAENKQGYTITGNTYSENGTGNLTVKSEKGSDFFVIKTDSRFKPTNQYAFDLEGSEFLTSTAVMTNKNLLLSGYKTDTKTNKKSYVSIQVNDKGEQVWEKELSTSGDDLLRKTVITRDGGLVFAGNSTGKNAQYKTSTQGRDDYWVVKLGPKDDVKQPEIKIEAFPNPTEGFTQIVINHEYKEGVVNVFDLNGRLLHTEQLKHDMVAVNLAGYATGTYVINIKTDVVNTSVKVIKK
;
A
#
# COMPACT_ATOMS: atom_id res chain seq x y z
N MET A 1 -45.56 -52.84 8.04
CA MET A 1 -44.94 -51.67 7.37
C MET A 1 -43.95 -51.02 8.36
N LYS A 2 -42.64 -51.28 8.18
CA LYS A 2 -41.58 -50.70 9.03
C LYS A 2 -41.07 -49.43 8.36
N LYS A 3 -41.30 -48.24 8.96
CA LYS A 3 -40.73 -46.95 8.54
C LYS A 3 -39.23 -46.94 8.91
N LYS A 4 -38.35 -46.92 7.92
CA LYS A 4 -36.92 -46.64 8.10
C LYS A 4 -36.75 -45.14 8.24
N LEU A 5 -36.29 -44.69 9.43
CA LEU A 5 -35.88 -43.35 9.72
C LEU A 5 -34.44 -43.18 9.20
N LEU A 6 -34.25 -42.36 8.18
CA LEU A 6 -32.95 -42.00 7.62
C LEU A 6 -32.42 -40.82 8.45
N PHE A 7 -31.41 -41.05 9.31
CA PHE A 7 -30.65 -40.00 9.96
C PHE A 7 -29.63 -39.42 8.96
N LEU A 8 -29.86 -38.21 8.48
CA LEU A 8 -28.84 -37.43 7.81
C LEU A 8 -27.88 -36.90 8.92
N LEU A 9 -26.71 -37.48 9.01
CA LEU A 9 -25.59 -36.91 9.77
C LEU A 9 -25.06 -35.70 8.97
N PHE A 10 -25.44 -34.50 9.39
CA PHE A 10 -24.71 -33.30 9.05
C PHE A 10 -23.35 -33.37 9.74
N GLY A 11 -22.33 -33.68 8.99
CA GLY A 11 -20.95 -33.56 9.45
C GLY A 11 -20.61 -32.08 9.63
N ILE A 12 -20.70 -31.59 10.87
CA ILE A 12 -20.05 -30.35 11.26
C ILE A 12 -18.53 -30.62 11.16
N SER A 13 -17.92 -30.27 10.03
CA SER A 13 -16.48 -30.16 9.95
C SER A 13 -16.07 -29.01 10.87
N ALA A 14 -15.73 -29.34 12.12
CA ALA A 14 -15.02 -28.42 12.97
C ALA A 14 -13.68 -28.08 12.28
N PHE A 15 -13.63 -26.95 11.62
CA PHE A 15 -12.37 -26.33 11.26
C PHE A 15 -11.65 -26.01 12.57
N SER A 16 -10.77 -26.91 13.00
CA SER A 16 -9.74 -26.59 14.00
C SER A 16 -8.72 -25.64 13.36
N GLY A 17 -9.18 -24.41 13.13
CA GLY A 17 -8.31 -23.33 12.70
C GLY A 17 -7.37 -23.00 13.85
N TYR A 18 -6.08 -23.34 13.74
CA TYR A 18 -5.06 -22.69 14.56
C TYR A 18 -5.15 -21.18 14.29
N SER A 19 -5.79 -20.46 15.22
CA SER A 19 -5.88 -18.99 15.15
C SER A 19 -4.48 -18.43 15.30
N GLN A 20 -4.00 -17.70 14.30
CA GLN A 20 -2.76 -16.93 14.43
C GLN A 20 -2.86 -16.04 15.67
N LYS A 21 -1.82 -16.09 16.53
CA LYS A 21 -1.78 -15.31 17.77
C LYS A 21 -1.36 -13.88 17.47
N VAL A 22 -1.95 -12.94 18.18
CA VAL A 22 -1.45 -11.57 18.24
C VAL A 22 -0.10 -11.59 18.95
N VAL A 23 0.95 -11.11 18.27
CA VAL A 23 2.31 -10.98 18.80
C VAL A 23 2.46 -9.66 19.55
N TRP A 24 2.00 -8.58 18.92
CA TRP A 24 1.94 -7.25 19.52
C TRP A 24 0.82 -6.41 18.87
N GLU A 25 0.42 -5.36 19.57
CA GLU A 25 -0.45 -4.31 19.04
C GLU A 25 0.10 -2.95 19.44
N LYS A 26 -0.16 -1.93 18.62
CA LYS A 26 0.22 -0.54 18.87
C LYS A 26 -0.92 0.39 18.49
N THR A 27 -1.17 1.36 19.36
CA THR A 27 -2.09 2.46 19.12
C THR A 27 -1.29 3.75 19.07
N ILE A 28 -1.25 4.40 17.92
CA ILE A 28 -0.36 5.53 17.62
C ILE A 28 -1.20 6.74 17.28
N GLY A 29 -0.98 7.84 17.96
CA GLY A 29 -1.69 9.07 17.71
C GLY A 29 -1.43 10.15 18.73
N GLY A 30 -2.15 11.25 18.56
CA GLY A 30 -2.16 12.39 19.45
C GLY A 30 -3.58 12.63 20.00
N LYS A 31 -3.86 13.86 20.43
CA LYS A 31 -5.15 14.22 21.09
C LYS A 31 -6.34 14.22 20.13
N HIS A 32 -6.12 14.42 18.84
CA HIS A 32 -7.16 14.51 17.81
C HIS A 32 -7.22 13.25 16.96
N SER A 33 -7.49 13.38 15.68
CA SER A 33 -7.61 12.23 14.76
C SER A 33 -6.38 12.08 13.88
N GLU A 34 -5.95 10.86 13.74
CA GLU A 34 -4.94 10.39 12.79
C GLU A 34 -5.61 9.46 11.77
N TYR A 35 -5.33 9.67 10.49
CA TYR A 35 -5.89 8.90 9.38
C TYR A 35 -4.79 8.17 8.63
N LEU A 36 -4.67 6.86 8.85
CA LEU A 36 -3.76 6.01 8.08
C LEU A 36 -4.33 5.75 6.69
N PHE A 37 -3.46 5.77 5.69
CA PHE A 37 -3.83 5.44 4.31
C PHE A 37 -2.99 4.31 3.72
N ASP A 38 -1.71 4.22 4.08
CA ASP A 38 -0.81 3.22 3.51
C ASP A 38 0.27 2.79 4.52
N MET A 39 0.88 1.65 4.28
CA MET A 39 1.98 1.10 5.06
C MET A 39 2.88 0.26 4.16
N VAL A 40 4.18 0.37 4.32
CA VAL A 40 5.15 -0.47 3.62
C VAL A 40 6.10 -1.16 4.60
N PRO A 41 6.52 -2.41 4.31
CA PRO A 41 7.60 -3.03 5.05
C PRO A 41 8.92 -2.34 4.71
N THR A 42 9.80 -2.24 5.68
CA THR A 42 11.12 -1.65 5.51
C THR A 42 12.22 -2.73 5.46
N LEU A 43 13.40 -2.38 4.95
CA LEU A 43 14.48 -3.35 4.75
C LEU A 43 14.99 -3.94 6.08
N ASP A 44 14.90 -3.19 7.15
CA ASP A 44 15.26 -3.55 8.53
C ASP A 44 14.18 -4.39 9.25
N TYR A 45 13.26 -5.00 8.50
CA TYR A 45 12.12 -5.81 9.00
C TYR A 45 11.06 -5.00 9.77
N GLY A 46 11.20 -3.69 9.86
CA GLY A 46 10.22 -2.79 10.43
C GLY A 46 9.13 -2.39 9.44
N PHE A 47 8.41 -1.32 9.79
CA PHE A 47 7.28 -0.82 9.00
C PHE A 47 7.29 0.71 9.00
N LEU A 48 6.95 1.29 7.85
CA LEU A 48 6.69 2.71 7.74
C LEU A 48 5.21 2.93 7.44
N LEU A 49 4.52 3.54 8.40
CA LEU A 49 3.12 3.92 8.30
C LEU A 49 3.02 5.33 7.73
N ALA A 50 2.04 5.55 6.87
CA ALA A 50 1.84 6.79 6.14
C ALA A 50 0.38 7.22 6.16
N GLY A 51 0.13 8.44 6.59
CA GLY A 51 -1.20 9.02 6.66
C GLY A 51 -1.17 10.51 6.99
N SER A 52 -2.21 11.01 7.65
CA SER A 52 -2.32 12.41 8.02
C SER A 52 -2.85 12.57 9.44
N SER A 53 -2.44 13.64 10.12
CA SER A 53 -2.76 13.91 11.52
C SER A 53 -3.32 15.31 11.72
N LEU A 54 -4.37 15.41 12.53
CA LEU A 54 -4.92 16.67 13.06
C LEU A 54 -4.28 17.10 14.38
N SER A 55 -3.46 16.23 14.99
CA SER A 55 -2.90 16.49 16.31
C SER A 55 -1.66 17.38 16.24
N ASP A 56 -1.57 18.31 17.17
CA ASP A 56 -0.30 18.90 17.55
C ASP A 56 0.47 17.92 18.46
N LYS A 57 1.63 18.32 18.99
CA LYS A 57 2.40 17.50 19.93
C LYS A 57 1.55 17.05 21.10
N SER A 58 1.22 15.78 21.15
CA SER A 58 0.41 15.16 22.21
C SER A 58 0.42 13.65 22.08
N GLY A 59 0.12 12.92 23.17
CA GLY A 59 0.15 11.47 23.16
C GLY A 59 1.50 10.94 22.73
N LEU A 60 1.53 10.08 21.72
CA LEU A 60 2.77 9.57 21.12
C LEU A 60 3.29 10.45 19.97
N LYS A 61 2.51 11.43 19.49
CA LYS A 61 2.96 12.35 18.44
C LYS A 61 3.89 13.42 19.00
N SER A 62 5.17 13.37 18.62
CA SER A 62 6.19 14.36 19.00
C SER A 62 6.35 15.48 17.97
N GLN A 63 5.77 15.33 16.78
CA GLN A 63 5.83 16.31 15.70
C GLN A 63 4.78 17.41 15.86
N LYS A 64 5.18 18.67 15.61
CA LYS A 64 4.27 19.81 15.62
C LYS A 64 3.38 19.79 14.37
N SER A 65 2.09 20.13 14.52
CA SER A 65 1.23 20.44 13.39
C SER A 65 1.57 21.81 12.80
N GLN A 66 1.41 21.97 11.49
CA GLN A 66 1.62 23.24 10.79
C GLN A 66 0.30 23.90 10.37
N GLY A 67 -0.80 23.20 10.51
CA GLY A 67 -2.11 23.71 10.15
C GLY A 67 -3.24 22.79 10.56
N ASN A 68 -4.01 22.34 9.59
CA ASN A 68 -5.10 21.40 9.76
C ASN A 68 -4.53 19.96 9.70
N LEU A 69 -4.86 19.18 8.68
CA LEU A 69 -4.27 17.86 8.46
C LEU A 69 -2.89 18.01 7.82
N ASP A 70 -1.87 17.42 8.44
CA ASP A 70 -0.52 17.34 7.88
C ASP A 70 -0.16 15.88 7.57
N TYR A 71 0.68 15.61 6.57
CA TYR A 71 1.30 14.29 6.39
C TYR A 71 1.92 13.85 7.70
N PHE A 72 1.66 12.61 8.09
CA PHE A 72 2.20 12.02 9.30
C PHE A 72 2.76 10.63 9.00
N LEU A 73 4.05 10.47 9.26
CA LEU A 73 4.81 9.25 9.09
C LEU A 73 5.25 8.72 10.45
N TRP A 74 5.13 7.41 10.59
CA TRP A 74 5.60 6.69 11.78
C TRP A 74 6.42 5.49 11.35
N LYS A 75 7.72 5.52 11.60
CA LYS A 75 8.62 4.39 11.39
C LYS A 75 8.74 3.61 12.70
N MET A 76 8.53 2.30 12.60
CA MET A 76 8.70 1.37 13.70
C MET A 76 9.59 0.20 13.31
N ASP A 77 10.22 -0.41 14.29
CA ASP A 77 10.98 -1.64 14.15
C ASP A 77 10.06 -2.88 13.99
N LYS A 78 10.64 -4.08 13.89
CA LYS A 78 9.91 -5.36 13.80
C LYS A 78 9.04 -5.69 15.02
N ASN A 79 9.34 -5.08 16.19
CA ASN A 79 8.60 -5.26 17.44
C ASN A 79 7.50 -4.20 17.64
N GLY A 80 7.38 -3.28 16.68
CA GLY A 80 6.42 -2.18 16.74
C GLY A 80 6.89 -1.00 17.58
N GLU A 81 8.19 -0.93 17.98
CA GLU A 81 8.73 0.19 18.72
C GLU A 81 9.08 1.34 17.76
N GLU A 82 8.85 2.58 18.21
CA GLU A 82 9.14 3.78 17.42
C GLU A 82 10.65 3.91 17.17
N GLU A 83 11.02 4.17 15.92
CA GLU A 83 12.35 4.59 15.53
C GLU A 83 12.41 6.10 15.24
N TRP A 84 11.46 6.58 14.44
CA TRP A 84 11.29 8.00 14.14
C TRP A 84 9.88 8.31 13.64
N GLN A 85 9.52 9.58 13.69
CA GLN A 85 8.29 10.11 13.13
C GLN A 85 8.54 11.46 12.46
N LEU A 86 7.75 11.75 11.41
CA LEU A 86 7.85 12.98 10.63
C LEU A 86 6.48 13.56 10.33
N SER A 87 6.42 14.87 10.16
CA SER A 87 5.24 15.59 9.70
C SER A 87 5.65 16.60 8.64
N PHE A 88 4.88 16.65 7.54
CA PHE A 88 5.03 17.63 6.46
C PHE A 88 3.68 18.26 6.15
N GLY A 89 3.63 19.57 5.98
CA GLY A 89 2.39 20.25 5.65
C GLY A 89 2.52 21.79 5.69
N GLY A 90 1.37 22.44 5.70
CA GLY A 90 1.25 23.89 5.80
C GLY A 90 -0.05 24.29 6.52
N GLU A 91 -0.55 25.51 6.30
CA GLU A 91 -1.72 26.01 7.02
C GLU A 91 -3.04 25.29 6.66
N GLY A 92 -3.10 24.67 5.49
CA GLY A 92 -4.29 24.00 4.97
C GLY A 92 -4.40 22.53 5.36
N GLN A 93 -4.90 21.74 4.42
CA GLN A 93 -5.01 20.28 4.54
C GLN A 93 -4.01 19.62 3.61
N ASP A 94 -3.22 18.74 4.18
CA ASP A 94 -2.23 17.94 3.50
C ASP A 94 -2.53 16.46 3.77
N ILE A 95 -2.99 15.75 2.74
CA ILE A 95 -3.50 14.38 2.84
C ILE A 95 -2.55 13.43 2.13
N LEU A 96 -1.80 12.63 2.89
CA LEU A 96 -0.94 11.59 2.35
C LEU A 96 -1.77 10.35 2.01
N LYS A 97 -1.65 9.86 0.77
CA LYS A 97 -2.47 8.76 0.23
C LYS A 97 -1.67 7.50 -0.09
N SER A 98 -0.42 7.66 -0.48
CA SER A 98 0.40 6.55 -0.99
C SER A 98 1.86 6.73 -0.60
N ILE A 99 2.51 5.64 -0.25
CA ILE A 99 3.95 5.56 -0.03
C ILE A 99 4.52 4.41 -0.85
N TYR A 100 5.69 4.62 -1.45
CA TYR A 100 6.37 3.58 -2.21
C TYR A 100 7.87 3.57 -1.87
N PRO A 101 8.46 2.40 -1.53
CA PRO A 101 9.90 2.28 -1.31
C PRO A 101 10.65 2.45 -2.64
N THR A 102 11.74 3.20 -2.61
CA THR A 102 12.53 3.52 -3.80
C THR A 102 13.82 2.70 -3.87
N THR A 103 14.37 2.54 -5.07
CA THR A 103 15.56 1.71 -5.31
C THR A 103 16.83 2.23 -4.65
N ASP A 104 16.84 3.50 -4.24
CA ASP A 104 17.88 4.12 -3.41
C ASP A 104 17.68 3.92 -1.91
N MET A 105 16.74 3.04 -1.53
CA MET A 105 16.33 2.69 -0.17
C MET A 105 15.57 3.78 0.59
N GLY A 106 15.23 4.88 -0.07
CA GLY A 106 14.35 5.89 0.46
C GLY A 106 12.88 5.57 0.18
N TYR A 107 12.05 6.60 0.28
CA TYR A 107 10.62 6.50 0.03
C TYR A 107 10.13 7.70 -0.76
N ILE A 108 9.21 7.46 -1.68
CA ILE A 108 8.41 8.51 -2.28
C ILE A 108 7.03 8.53 -1.63
N LEU A 109 6.63 9.69 -1.14
CA LEU A 109 5.35 9.96 -0.52
C LEU A 109 4.49 10.71 -1.51
N GLY A 110 3.23 10.38 -1.62
CA GLY A 110 2.31 11.05 -2.52
C GLY A 110 0.94 11.27 -1.90
N GLY A 111 0.40 12.45 -2.15
CA GLY A 111 -0.93 12.82 -1.71
C GLY A 111 -1.38 14.11 -2.37
N TYR A 112 -2.16 14.90 -1.67
CA TYR A 112 -2.62 16.20 -2.16
C TYR A 112 -2.68 17.23 -1.04
N SER A 113 -2.62 18.50 -1.42
CA SER A 113 -2.50 19.62 -0.50
C SER A 113 -3.26 20.82 -1.02
N ASN A 114 -3.90 21.57 -0.11
CA ASN A 114 -4.39 22.92 -0.38
C ASN A 114 -3.62 24.00 0.40
N SER A 115 -2.50 23.64 0.98
CA SER A 115 -1.61 24.55 1.69
C SER A 115 -0.77 25.38 0.71
N GLY A 116 -0.56 26.65 1.03
CA GLY A 116 0.48 27.48 0.42
C GLY A 116 1.88 27.06 0.87
N LYS A 117 2.89 27.89 0.57
CA LYS A 117 4.26 27.66 1.05
C LYS A 117 4.35 27.70 2.57
N SER A 118 5.16 26.80 3.12
CA SER A 118 5.45 26.70 4.55
C SER A 118 6.91 26.27 4.76
N ASP A 119 7.29 26.04 6.01
CA ASP A 119 8.62 25.53 6.36
C ASP A 119 8.89 24.12 5.79
N SER A 120 7.87 23.33 5.52
CA SER A 120 8.00 21.97 4.99
C SER A 120 7.34 21.74 3.61
N LYS A 121 6.58 22.70 3.10
CA LYS A 121 6.03 22.71 1.73
C LYS A 121 6.56 23.90 0.95
N PHE A 122 7.34 23.68 -0.10
CA PHE A 122 8.09 24.75 -0.81
C PHE A 122 7.38 25.31 -2.03
N SER A 123 6.26 24.70 -2.44
CA SER A 123 5.43 25.16 -3.56
C SER A 123 4.15 25.83 -3.09
N GLU A 124 3.70 26.84 -3.85
CA GLU A 124 2.34 27.38 -3.70
C GLU A 124 1.30 26.36 -4.19
N ASN A 125 0.10 26.44 -3.63
CA ASN A 125 -1.08 25.79 -4.17
C ASN A 125 -1.66 26.63 -5.30
N LYS A 126 -2.15 25.98 -6.37
CA LYS A 126 -2.70 26.69 -7.54
C LYS A 126 -4.22 26.69 -7.62
N GLY A 127 -4.85 25.67 -7.08
CA GLY A 127 -6.30 25.51 -7.15
C GLY A 127 -6.93 25.19 -5.80
N LYS A 128 -7.82 24.19 -5.79
CA LYS A 128 -8.42 23.70 -4.56
C LYS A 128 -7.45 22.78 -3.83
N ASN A 129 -7.09 21.68 -4.45
CA ASN A 129 -6.04 20.78 -4.02
C ASN A 129 -5.09 20.53 -5.19
N ASP A 130 -3.81 20.45 -4.92
CA ASP A 130 -2.78 20.01 -5.87
C ASP A 130 -2.18 18.70 -5.42
N ILE A 131 -1.81 17.83 -6.35
CA ILE A 131 -0.97 16.66 -6.08
C ILE A 131 0.35 17.15 -5.48
N TRP A 132 0.73 16.60 -4.34
CA TRP A 132 1.99 16.91 -3.68
C TRP A 132 2.78 15.64 -3.40
N ILE A 133 4.02 15.58 -3.87
CA ILE A 133 4.93 14.45 -3.63
C ILE A 133 6.17 14.91 -2.90
N VAL A 134 6.66 14.05 -2.00
CA VAL A 134 7.85 14.30 -1.17
C VAL A 134 8.76 13.07 -1.23
N LYS A 135 10.01 13.26 -1.59
CA LYS A 135 11.04 12.21 -1.55
C LYS A 135 11.85 12.35 -0.28
N ILE A 136 11.98 11.24 0.45
CA ILE A 136 12.83 11.12 1.63
C ILE A 136 13.80 9.95 1.48
N ASN A 137 14.93 10.02 2.16
CA ASN A 137 15.87 8.90 2.26
C ASN A 137 15.42 7.87 3.32
N ALA A 138 16.19 6.79 3.51
CA ALA A 138 15.88 5.73 4.47
C ALA A 138 15.80 6.20 5.93
N ARG A 139 16.45 7.33 6.29
CA ARG A 139 16.44 7.92 7.64
C ARG A 139 15.32 8.92 7.86
N GLY A 140 14.52 9.20 6.80
CA GLY A 140 13.48 10.22 6.83
C GLY A 140 13.96 11.62 6.45
N ASP A 141 15.25 11.81 6.08
CA ASP A 141 15.73 13.13 5.66
C ASP A 141 15.07 13.51 4.33
N HIS A 142 14.55 14.74 4.25
CA HIS A 142 13.96 15.28 3.02
C HIS A 142 15.02 15.43 1.92
N GLU A 143 14.73 14.96 0.71
CA GLU A 143 15.62 15.11 -0.44
C GLU A 143 15.07 16.13 -1.44
N TRP A 144 13.83 15.98 -1.87
CA TRP A 144 13.14 16.92 -2.76
C TRP A 144 11.61 16.75 -2.67
N GLN A 145 10.88 17.71 -3.23
CA GLN A 145 9.43 17.66 -3.35
C GLN A 145 8.95 18.36 -4.61
N GLN A 146 7.76 17.99 -5.10
CA GLN A 146 7.10 18.61 -6.25
C GLN A 146 5.60 18.69 -6.03
N SER A 147 4.96 19.69 -6.66
CA SER A 147 3.50 19.82 -6.75
C SER A 147 3.06 19.90 -8.20
N TYR A 148 1.95 19.23 -8.49
CA TYR A 148 1.31 19.25 -9.81
C TYR A 148 -0.16 19.54 -9.63
N GLY A 149 -0.69 20.49 -10.39
CA GLY A 149 -2.10 20.88 -10.30
C GLY A 149 -2.45 22.05 -11.19
N GLY A 150 -3.71 22.39 -11.17
CA GLY A 150 -4.28 23.48 -11.93
C GLY A 150 -5.20 24.37 -11.08
N ASP A 151 -6.25 24.88 -11.67
CA ASP A 151 -7.25 25.73 -11.02
C ASP A 151 -8.34 24.93 -10.28
N GLY A 152 -8.38 23.63 -10.49
CA GLY A 152 -9.38 22.71 -9.94
C GLY A 152 -8.93 21.95 -8.69
N ASP A 153 -9.40 20.72 -8.60
CA ASP A 153 -9.17 19.79 -7.52
C ASP A 153 -8.40 18.58 -8.08
N ASP A 154 -7.11 18.52 -7.75
CA ASP A 154 -6.17 17.53 -8.28
C ASP A 154 -5.67 16.67 -7.12
N ARG A 155 -6.02 15.38 -7.10
CA ARG A 155 -5.76 14.47 -5.97
C ARG A 155 -5.01 13.24 -6.40
N LEU A 156 -3.87 12.98 -5.79
CA LEU A 156 -3.15 11.73 -5.98
C LEU A 156 -3.91 10.57 -5.33
N VAL A 157 -3.95 9.45 -6.02
CA VAL A 157 -4.43 8.15 -5.52
C VAL A 157 -3.27 7.21 -5.25
N GLN A 158 -2.37 7.04 -6.22
CA GLN A 158 -1.22 6.15 -6.09
C GLN A 158 0.01 6.71 -6.79
N ILE A 159 1.19 6.46 -6.22
CA ILE A 159 2.49 6.71 -6.83
C ILE A 159 3.34 5.45 -6.76
N LYS A 160 4.05 5.14 -7.84
CA LYS A 160 5.04 4.03 -7.88
C LYS A 160 6.31 4.49 -8.57
N GLN A 161 7.46 4.04 -8.07
CA GLN A 161 8.70 4.12 -8.82
C GLN A 161 8.67 3.04 -9.91
N VAL A 162 9.15 3.39 -11.11
CA VAL A 162 9.22 2.48 -12.26
C VAL A 162 10.65 2.13 -12.63
N LYS A 163 10.83 1.11 -13.44
CA LYS A 163 12.15 0.74 -14.00
C LYS A 163 12.79 1.97 -14.65
N GLY A 164 14.06 2.21 -14.36
CA GLY A 164 14.76 3.41 -14.80
C GLY A 164 14.76 4.55 -13.78
N GLY A 165 14.05 4.44 -12.67
CA GLY A 165 14.18 5.31 -11.50
C GLY A 165 13.27 6.54 -11.46
N GLY A 166 12.43 6.77 -12.46
CA GLY A 166 11.37 7.78 -12.41
C GLY A 166 10.10 7.27 -11.75
N TYR A 167 9.01 8.06 -11.81
CA TYR A 167 7.76 7.73 -11.12
C TYR A 167 6.57 7.79 -12.06
N VAL A 168 5.57 6.97 -11.81
CA VAL A 168 4.24 7.10 -12.38
C VAL A 168 3.27 7.43 -11.25
N ILE A 169 2.49 8.47 -11.47
CA ILE A 169 1.47 9.01 -10.57
C ILE A 169 0.12 8.81 -11.23
N ALA A 170 -0.82 8.22 -10.53
CA ALA A 170 -2.22 8.19 -10.89
C ALA A 170 -3.02 9.03 -9.90
N GLY A 171 -3.74 9.98 -10.41
CA GLY A 171 -4.61 10.86 -9.64
C GLY A 171 -5.89 11.20 -10.37
N THR A 172 -6.80 11.88 -9.68
CA THR A 172 -7.98 12.50 -10.26
C THR A 172 -7.74 13.98 -10.50
N THR A 173 -8.33 14.52 -11.53
CA THR A 173 -8.32 15.96 -11.84
C THR A 173 -9.69 16.45 -12.29
N ASN A 174 -10.04 17.66 -11.91
CA ASN A 174 -11.09 18.45 -12.58
C ASN A 174 -10.56 19.81 -13.06
N SER A 175 -9.25 19.96 -13.12
CA SER A 175 -8.58 21.13 -13.70
C SER A 175 -8.64 21.13 -15.22
N GLY A 176 -8.88 22.30 -15.80
CA GLY A 176 -8.70 22.51 -17.23
C GLY A 176 -7.23 22.62 -17.63
N LYS A 177 -6.99 22.76 -18.93
CA LYS A 177 -5.66 23.01 -19.48
C LYS A 177 -5.07 24.31 -18.93
N ASN A 178 -3.81 24.27 -18.50
CA ASN A 178 -3.08 25.42 -17.94
C ASN A 178 -1.57 25.28 -18.18
N ASP A 179 -0.75 26.05 -17.46
CA ASP A 179 0.72 26.05 -17.58
C ASP A 179 1.39 24.76 -17.08
N GLN A 180 0.72 23.94 -16.26
CA GLN A 180 1.23 22.68 -15.73
C GLN A 180 0.51 21.44 -16.26
N LYS A 181 -0.68 21.60 -16.82
CA LYS A 181 -1.51 20.54 -17.37
C LYS A 181 -1.79 20.83 -18.84
N SER A 182 -1.27 19.97 -19.74
CA SER A 182 -1.29 20.20 -21.19
C SER A 182 -2.63 19.84 -21.84
N GLU A 183 -3.43 18.99 -21.19
CA GLU A 183 -4.71 18.50 -21.69
C GLU A 183 -5.89 19.03 -20.87
N ASP A 184 -7.01 19.23 -21.52
CA ASP A 184 -8.23 19.66 -20.85
C ASP A 184 -8.93 18.52 -20.11
N LYS A 185 -9.84 18.83 -19.20
CA LYS A 185 -10.74 17.85 -18.59
C LYS A 185 -11.89 17.50 -19.54
N PHE A 186 -12.52 16.36 -19.31
CA PHE A 186 -13.66 15.86 -20.10
C PHE A 186 -15.00 15.97 -19.36
N GLY A 187 -14.98 15.87 -18.03
CA GLY A 187 -16.20 15.83 -17.24
C GLY A 187 -16.05 16.26 -15.80
N GLY A 188 -16.48 15.40 -14.90
CA GLY A 188 -16.40 15.60 -13.46
C GLY A 188 -14.97 15.46 -12.96
N LEU A 189 -14.64 14.27 -12.48
CA LEU A 189 -13.26 13.88 -12.16
C LEU A 189 -12.74 12.98 -13.28
N ASP A 190 -11.55 13.25 -13.78
CA ASP A 190 -10.89 12.43 -14.80
C ASP A 190 -9.60 11.80 -14.26
N TYR A 191 -9.17 10.68 -14.83
CA TYR A 191 -7.83 10.14 -14.56
C TYR A 191 -6.78 11.15 -15.03
N TRP A 192 -5.85 11.48 -14.18
CA TRP A 192 -4.66 12.24 -14.54
C TRP A 192 -3.42 11.38 -14.26
N ILE A 193 -2.74 10.98 -15.31
CA ILE A 193 -1.57 10.11 -15.23
C ILE A 193 -0.33 10.93 -15.58
N ILE A 194 0.61 10.99 -14.64
CA ILE A 194 1.83 11.77 -14.77
C ILE A 194 3.03 10.82 -14.69
N LYS A 195 3.90 10.86 -15.68
CA LYS A 195 5.20 10.19 -15.67
C LYS A 195 6.29 11.23 -15.46
N THR A 196 7.16 10.97 -14.49
CA THR A 196 8.29 11.86 -14.19
C THR A 196 9.62 11.14 -14.29
N ASP A 197 10.70 11.92 -14.40
CA ASP A 197 12.05 11.44 -14.15
C ASP A 197 12.29 11.22 -12.65
N LYS A 198 13.51 10.80 -12.27
CA LYS A 198 13.89 10.54 -10.87
C LYS A 198 13.93 11.79 -9.97
N SER A 199 13.92 12.99 -10.54
CA SER A 199 13.88 14.27 -9.82
C SER A 199 12.47 14.83 -9.66
N GLY A 200 11.45 14.12 -10.16
CA GLY A 200 10.07 14.59 -10.17
C GLY A 200 9.73 15.50 -11.35
N LYS A 201 10.64 15.74 -12.30
CA LYS A 201 10.34 16.52 -13.50
C LYS A 201 9.45 15.72 -14.45
N VAL A 202 8.34 16.32 -14.88
CA VAL A 202 7.38 15.68 -15.80
C VAL A 202 8.05 15.35 -17.15
N GLU A 203 7.95 14.09 -17.56
CA GLU A 203 8.33 13.59 -18.88
C GLU A 203 7.12 13.62 -19.82
N TRP A 204 5.96 13.19 -19.33
CA TRP A 204 4.67 13.30 -19.99
C TRP A 204 3.53 13.25 -18.95
N GLU A 205 2.39 13.76 -19.33
CA GLU A 205 1.14 13.60 -18.58
C GLU A 205 -0.02 13.42 -19.55
N LYS A 206 -1.08 12.73 -19.08
CA LYS A 206 -2.26 12.38 -19.87
C LYS A 206 -3.50 12.46 -19.02
N THR A 207 -4.60 12.94 -19.64
CA THR A 207 -5.93 12.97 -19.04
C THR A 207 -6.84 12.00 -19.77
N PHE A 208 -7.51 11.12 -19.02
CA PHE A 208 -8.48 10.19 -19.56
C PHE A 208 -9.79 10.28 -18.77
N GLY A 209 -10.91 10.39 -19.47
CA GLY A 209 -12.22 10.47 -18.83
C GLY A 209 -13.36 10.63 -19.81
N GLY A 210 -14.56 10.63 -19.24
CA GLY A 210 -15.82 10.86 -19.92
C GLY A 210 -16.61 12.02 -19.28
N MET A 211 -17.93 12.02 -19.44
CA MET A 211 -18.78 13.12 -18.98
C MET A 211 -18.91 13.23 -17.46
N TYR A 212 -18.74 12.15 -16.72
CA TYR A 212 -18.97 12.09 -15.29
C TYR A 212 -17.65 11.88 -14.52
N ASN A 213 -17.63 10.98 -13.53
CA ASN A 213 -16.45 10.75 -12.69
C ASN A 213 -15.71 9.49 -13.13
N ASP A 214 -14.43 9.65 -13.29
CA ASP A 214 -13.48 8.63 -13.64
C ASP A 214 -12.34 8.71 -12.62
N GLU A 215 -12.12 7.64 -11.83
CA GLU A 215 -11.21 7.65 -10.69
C GLU A 215 -10.22 6.48 -10.78
N PRO A 216 -8.91 6.72 -10.95
CA PRO A 216 -7.93 5.66 -10.93
C PRO A 216 -7.79 5.07 -9.51
N ARG A 217 -7.34 3.82 -9.43
CA ARG A 217 -7.08 3.12 -8.16
C ARG A 217 -5.70 2.49 -8.11
N THR A 218 -5.22 1.91 -9.21
CA THR A 218 -3.99 1.15 -9.23
C THR A 218 -3.18 1.36 -10.50
N ILE A 219 -1.85 1.27 -10.35
CA ILE A 219 -0.86 1.32 -11.42
C ILE A 219 -0.15 -0.04 -11.46
N VAL A 220 -0.02 -0.62 -12.65
CA VAL A 220 0.79 -1.82 -12.88
C VAL A 220 1.77 -1.53 -14.01
N GLU A 221 3.08 -1.57 -13.71
CA GLU A 221 4.11 -1.50 -14.75
C GLU A 221 4.19 -2.84 -15.47
N THR A 222 4.15 -2.80 -16.80
CA THR A 222 4.32 -3.97 -17.68
C THR A 222 5.64 -3.88 -18.44
N GLU A 223 5.93 -4.87 -19.28
CA GLU A 223 7.13 -4.83 -20.15
C GLU A 223 7.02 -3.72 -21.21
N ASN A 224 5.80 -3.34 -21.62
CA ASN A 224 5.54 -2.45 -22.75
C ASN A 224 4.93 -1.09 -22.35
N GLY A 225 4.69 -0.86 -21.07
CA GLY A 225 4.07 0.38 -20.59
C GLY A 225 3.35 0.19 -19.27
N PHE A 226 2.09 0.62 -19.18
CA PHE A 226 1.36 0.69 -17.92
C PHE A 226 -0.09 0.23 -18.06
N ILE A 227 -0.57 -0.55 -17.10
CA ILE A 227 -2.00 -0.75 -16.89
C ILE A 227 -2.43 0.19 -15.78
N ILE A 228 -3.42 1.03 -16.05
CA ILE A 228 -4.05 1.90 -15.07
C ILE A 228 -5.47 1.38 -14.86
N GLY A 229 -5.76 0.91 -13.68
CA GLY A 229 -7.10 0.45 -13.31
C GLY A 229 -7.78 1.41 -12.35
N GLY A 230 -9.09 1.53 -12.48
CA GLY A 230 -9.92 2.31 -11.58
C GLY A 230 -11.39 2.10 -11.87
N VAL A 231 -12.20 3.11 -11.59
CA VAL A 231 -13.66 3.07 -11.78
C VAL A 231 -14.13 4.25 -12.61
N SER A 232 -15.25 4.07 -13.29
CA SER A 232 -15.90 5.09 -14.11
C SER A 232 -17.42 4.95 -14.03
N ASN A 233 -18.14 6.05 -13.89
CA ASN A 233 -19.58 6.10 -14.10
C ASN A 233 -19.95 6.87 -15.38
N SER A 234 -18.99 7.12 -16.26
CA SER A 234 -19.18 7.75 -17.56
C SER A 234 -19.60 6.72 -18.61
N SER A 235 -20.63 7.03 -19.40
CA SER A 235 -20.85 6.38 -20.69
C SER A 235 -19.76 6.78 -21.69
N ALA A 236 -19.77 6.17 -22.87
CA ALA A 236 -18.86 6.49 -23.96
C ALA A 236 -18.90 8.00 -24.29
N SER A 237 -17.84 8.71 -23.94
CA SER A 237 -17.66 10.16 -24.09
C SER A 237 -16.21 10.56 -23.81
N GLY A 238 -15.77 11.74 -24.25
CA GLY A 238 -14.39 12.18 -24.05
C GLY A 238 -13.39 11.21 -24.66
N THR A 239 -12.47 10.68 -23.85
CA THR A 239 -11.52 9.62 -24.26
C THR A 239 -12.05 8.22 -24.03
N LYS A 240 -13.10 8.03 -23.24
CA LYS A 240 -13.75 6.75 -22.98
C LYS A 240 -14.62 6.35 -24.16
N GLN A 241 -14.37 5.18 -24.75
CA GLN A 241 -15.06 4.71 -25.96
C GLN A 241 -16.13 3.65 -25.68
N LYS A 242 -16.17 3.09 -24.45
CA LYS A 242 -17.07 2.03 -24.05
C LYS A 242 -18.05 2.48 -23.00
N ASP A 243 -19.30 2.05 -23.14
CA ASP A 243 -20.33 2.28 -22.13
C ASP A 243 -20.11 1.42 -20.89
N ASN A 244 -20.68 1.88 -19.78
CA ASN A 244 -20.83 1.11 -18.55
C ASN A 244 -21.96 0.08 -18.66
N TYR A 245 -21.94 -0.88 -17.75
CA TYR A 245 -23.01 -1.87 -17.55
C TYR A 245 -24.05 -1.38 -16.53
N GLY A 246 -23.61 -0.56 -15.56
CA GLY A 246 -24.45 -0.06 -14.50
C GLY A 246 -24.01 1.29 -13.97
N GLY A 247 -23.76 1.37 -12.66
CA GLY A 247 -23.27 2.56 -11.98
C GLY A 247 -21.78 2.82 -12.24
N TYR A 248 -20.97 2.70 -11.19
CA TYR A 248 -19.51 2.67 -11.34
C TYR A 248 -19.08 1.28 -11.78
N ASP A 249 -18.37 1.20 -12.89
CA ASP A 249 -17.74 -0.02 -13.40
C ASP A 249 -16.22 0.12 -13.41
N LEU A 250 -15.52 -1.02 -13.43
CA LEU A 250 -14.06 -1.04 -13.55
C LEU A 250 -13.69 -0.53 -14.95
N TRP A 251 -12.89 0.51 -14.99
CA TRP A 251 -12.32 1.03 -16.23
C TRP A 251 -10.81 0.88 -16.21
N ILE A 252 -10.28 0.14 -17.19
CA ILE A 252 -8.88 -0.26 -17.24
C ILE A 252 -8.28 0.25 -18.56
N LEU A 253 -7.18 0.98 -18.45
CA LEU A 253 -6.42 1.53 -19.57
C LEU A 253 -5.10 0.77 -19.73
N ASP A 254 -4.80 0.37 -20.97
CA ASP A 254 -3.52 -0.18 -21.37
C ASP A 254 -2.75 0.90 -22.14
N LEU A 255 -1.67 1.40 -21.53
CA LEU A 255 -0.89 2.50 -22.04
C LEU A 255 0.51 2.04 -22.46
N ASP A 256 1.05 2.59 -23.55
CA ASP A 256 2.45 2.42 -23.89
C ASP A 256 3.39 3.21 -22.94
N VAL A 257 4.71 3.07 -23.10
CA VAL A 257 5.70 3.77 -22.26
C VAL A 257 5.66 5.30 -22.40
N LYS A 258 4.99 5.84 -23.43
CA LYS A 258 4.80 7.27 -23.67
C LYS A 258 3.45 7.79 -23.19
N GLY A 259 2.64 6.93 -22.57
CA GLY A 259 1.31 7.25 -22.09
C GLY A 259 0.22 7.24 -23.17
N ASN A 260 0.48 6.75 -24.38
CA ASN A 260 -0.54 6.62 -25.41
C ASN A 260 -1.45 5.44 -25.10
N LEU A 261 -2.77 5.64 -25.23
CA LEU A 261 -3.76 4.60 -25.04
C LEU A 261 -3.66 3.56 -26.16
N LEU A 262 -3.39 2.32 -25.79
CA LEU A 262 -3.36 1.16 -26.70
C LEU A 262 -4.72 0.46 -26.73
N ASN A 263 -5.29 0.22 -25.55
CA ASN A 263 -6.60 -0.41 -25.38
C ASN A 263 -7.29 0.11 -24.11
N GLU A 264 -8.63 -0.04 -24.08
CA GLU A 264 -9.41 0.13 -22.87
C GLU A 264 -10.33 -1.05 -22.65
N TYR A 265 -10.64 -1.33 -21.38
CA TYR A 265 -11.52 -2.41 -20.96
C TYR A 265 -12.50 -1.92 -19.90
N VAL A 266 -13.75 -2.38 -19.98
CA VAL A 266 -14.80 -2.13 -18.99
C VAL A 266 -15.28 -3.48 -18.47
N LEU A 267 -15.24 -3.65 -17.14
CA LEU A 267 -15.78 -4.80 -16.44
C LEU A 267 -16.77 -4.30 -15.40
N GLY A 268 -17.99 -4.81 -15.43
CA GLY A 268 -19.02 -4.31 -14.53
C GLY A 268 -20.32 -5.12 -14.57
N SER A 269 -21.22 -4.71 -13.70
CA SER A 269 -22.54 -5.28 -13.48
C SER A 269 -23.64 -4.21 -13.51
N GLU A 270 -24.86 -4.54 -13.08
CA GLU A 270 -25.98 -3.59 -13.03
C GLU A 270 -25.84 -2.51 -11.94
N ASN A 271 -25.00 -2.74 -10.92
CA ASN A 271 -24.79 -1.83 -9.82
C ASN A 271 -23.34 -1.30 -9.82
N ASP A 272 -22.88 -0.77 -8.68
CA ASP A 272 -21.51 -0.28 -8.54
C ASP A 272 -20.53 -1.43 -8.36
N ASP A 273 -19.44 -1.36 -9.08
CA ASP A 273 -18.29 -2.26 -8.94
C ASP A 273 -17.04 -1.41 -8.66
N GLN A 274 -16.33 -1.71 -7.59
CA GLN A 274 -15.18 -0.94 -7.12
C GLN A 274 -13.89 -1.76 -7.28
N LEU A 275 -12.91 -1.20 -7.95
CA LEU A 275 -11.58 -1.80 -8.09
C LEU A 275 -10.71 -1.48 -6.88
N ASN A 276 -10.00 -2.47 -6.35
CA ASN A 276 -8.96 -2.27 -5.34
C ASN A 276 -7.56 -2.40 -5.97
N GLU A 277 -7.23 -3.56 -6.56
CA GLU A 277 -5.89 -3.83 -7.09
C GLU A 277 -5.95 -4.68 -8.36
N ILE A 278 -4.99 -4.49 -9.26
CA ILE A 278 -4.71 -5.37 -10.40
C ILE A 278 -3.32 -5.98 -10.19
N LEU A 279 -3.24 -7.29 -10.24
CA LEU A 279 -2.00 -8.05 -10.12
C LEU A 279 -1.71 -8.78 -11.44
N ILE A 280 -0.47 -8.80 -11.87
CA ILE A 280 -0.06 -9.65 -13.01
C ILE A 280 -0.14 -11.10 -12.55
N ALA A 281 -0.82 -11.95 -13.33
CA ALA A 281 -0.88 -13.39 -13.04
C ALA A 281 0.53 -14.00 -13.07
N GLU A 282 0.77 -15.01 -12.25
CA GLU A 282 2.10 -15.63 -12.09
C GLU A 282 2.68 -16.16 -13.42
N ASN A 283 1.82 -16.72 -14.27
CA ASN A 283 2.20 -17.18 -15.61
C ASN A 283 2.40 -16.05 -16.63
N LYS A 284 2.21 -14.80 -16.21
CA LYS A 284 2.23 -13.58 -17.06
C LYS A 284 1.26 -13.59 -18.26
N GLN A 285 0.24 -14.45 -18.23
CA GLN A 285 -0.73 -14.61 -19.34
C GLN A 285 -2.08 -13.96 -19.04
N GLY A 286 -2.15 -13.11 -18.02
CA GLY A 286 -3.37 -12.42 -17.63
C GLY A 286 -3.22 -11.67 -16.35
N TYR A 287 -4.35 -11.33 -15.72
CA TYR A 287 -4.40 -10.51 -14.52
C TYR A 287 -5.34 -11.13 -13.48
N THR A 288 -5.07 -10.80 -12.23
CA THR A 288 -6.00 -10.99 -11.13
C THR A 288 -6.47 -9.61 -10.66
N ILE A 289 -7.77 -9.39 -10.67
CA ILE A 289 -8.40 -8.14 -10.25
C ILE A 289 -9.14 -8.40 -8.96
N THR A 290 -9.01 -7.51 -8.00
CA THR A 290 -9.70 -7.58 -6.71
C THR A 290 -10.45 -6.28 -6.45
N GLY A 291 -11.55 -6.39 -5.72
CA GLY A 291 -12.40 -5.24 -5.44
C GLY A 291 -13.67 -5.61 -4.69
N ASN A 292 -14.67 -4.75 -4.84
CA ASN A 292 -15.99 -4.91 -4.25
C ASN A 292 -17.08 -4.83 -5.32
N THR A 293 -18.12 -5.65 -5.17
CA THR A 293 -19.33 -5.58 -6.00
C THR A 293 -20.57 -5.35 -5.14
N TYR A 294 -21.50 -4.58 -5.67
CA TYR A 294 -22.85 -4.40 -5.14
C TYR A 294 -23.90 -5.10 -6.02
N SER A 295 -23.47 -5.97 -6.93
CA SER A 295 -24.33 -6.66 -7.89
C SER A 295 -25.23 -7.70 -7.21
N GLU A 296 -26.54 -7.53 -7.26
CA GLU A 296 -27.48 -8.51 -6.71
C GLU A 296 -27.80 -9.63 -7.72
N ASN A 297 -27.71 -9.35 -9.01
CA ASN A 297 -28.16 -10.26 -10.05
C ASN A 297 -27.02 -10.89 -10.87
N GLY A 298 -25.82 -10.30 -10.85
CA GLY A 298 -24.68 -10.77 -11.63
C GLY A 298 -24.88 -10.60 -13.13
N THR A 299 -25.27 -9.41 -13.55
CA THR A 299 -25.45 -9.04 -14.96
C THR A 299 -24.17 -8.42 -15.54
N GLY A 300 -24.19 -8.07 -16.83
CA GLY A 300 -23.01 -7.54 -17.49
C GLY A 300 -21.95 -8.63 -17.75
N ASN A 301 -20.68 -8.27 -17.63
CA ASN A 301 -19.56 -9.21 -17.74
C ASN A 301 -18.93 -9.57 -16.38
N LEU A 302 -19.41 -8.96 -15.28
CA LEU A 302 -19.20 -9.42 -13.91
C LEU A 302 -20.41 -10.21 -13.44
N THR A 303 -20.23 -11.52 -13.29
CA THR A 303 -21.32 -12.45 -12.94
C THR A 303 -21.31 -12.84 -11.47
N VAL A 304 -20.40 -12.28 -10.67
CA VAL A 304 -20.40 -12.40 -9.22
C VAL A 304 -21.61 -11.67 -8.63
N LYS A 305 -22.07 -12.13 -7.49
CA LYS A 305 -23.22 -11.56 -6.79
C LYS A 305 -22.88 -11.19 -5.38
N SER A 306 -23.44 -10.09 -4.92
CA SER A 306 -23.48 -9.68 -3.52
C SER A 306 -24.81 -10.10 -2.90
N GLU A 307 -24.79 -10.57 -1.65
CA GLU A 307 -26.03 -10.95 -0.97
C GLU A 307 -26.64 -9.79 -0.18
N LYS A 308 -25.82 -9.00 0.50
CA LYS A 308 -26.29 -7.87 1.34
C LYS A 308 -25.24 -6.78 1.46
N GLY A 309 -25.34 -5.78 0.60
CA GLY A 309 -24.40 -4.64 0.61
C GLY A 309 -23.30 -4.83 -0.42
N SER A 310 -22.04 -4.68 -0.02
CA SER A 310 -20.89 -4.93 -0.90
C SER A 310 -20.11 -6.15 -0.45
N ASP A 311 -19.69 -6.98 -1.38
CA ASP A 311 -18.88 -8.17 -1.12
C ASP A 311 -17.51 -8.07 -1.80
N PHE A 312 -16.49 -8.70 -1.24
CA PHE A 312 -15.20 -8.82 -1.90
C PHE A 312 -15.32 -9.67 -3.15
N PHE A 313 -14.61 -9.33 -4.21
CA PHE A 313 -14.47 -10.20 -5.37
C PHE A 313 -13.01 -10.45 -5.76
N VAL A 314 -12.79 -11.57 -6.43
CA VAL A 314 -11.58 -11.91 -7.17
C VAL A 314 -11.97 -12.32 -8.58
N ILE A 315 -11.40 -11.66 -9.58
CA ILE A 315 -11.61 -11.96 -11.00
C ILE A 315 -10.26 -12.31 -11.60
N LYS A 316 -10.17 -13.51 -12.19
CA LYS A 316 -9.02 -13.89 -13.03
C LYS A 316 -9.37 -13.62 -14.48
N THR A 317 -8.44 -13.05 -15.23
CA THR A 317 -8.63 -12.68 -16.63
C THR A 317 -7.51 -13.22 -17.52
N ASP A 318 -7.75 -13.27 -18.80
CA ASP A 318 -6.68 -13.38 -19.80
C ASP A 318 -5.94 -12.03 -19.98
N SER A 319 -4.97 -11.99 -20.90
CA SER A 319 -4.19 -10.79 -21.21
C SER A 319 -4.98 -9.64 -21.83
N ARG A 320 -6.23 -9.88 -22.24
CA ARG A 320 -7.17 -8.89 -22.79
C ARG A 320 -8.28 -8.54 -21.79
N PHE A 321 -8.05 -8.80 -20.52
CA PHE A 321 -9.00 -8.56 -19.43
C PHE A 321 -10.37 -9.27 -19.60
N LYS A 322 -10.44 -10.35 -20.42
CA LYS A 322 -11.64 -11.18 -20.49
C LYS A 322 -11.67 -12.09 -19.26
N PRO A 323 -12.74 -12.05 -18.44
CA PRO A 323 -12.86 -12.90 -17.27
C PRO A 323 -12.80 -14.39 -17.62
N THR A 324 -11.98 -15.13 -16.89
CA THR A 324 -11.87 -16.60 -16.97
C THR A 324 -12.47 -17.28 -15.75
N ASN A 325 -12.32 -16.70 -14.58
CA ASN A 325 -12.91 -17.12 -13.32
C ASN A 325 -13.30 -15.90 -12.50
N GLN A 326 -14.40 -16.02 -11.77
CA GLN A 326 -14.94 -14.95 -10.92
C GLN A 326 -15.45 -15.55 -9.61
N TYR A 327 -15.09 -14.93 -8.49
CA TYR A 327 -15.45 -15.37 -7.14
C TYR A 327 -15.89 -14.16 -6.32
N ALA A 328 -16.95 -14.31 -5.51
CA ALA A 328 -17.37 -13.34 -4.50
C ALA A 328 -17.31 -13.97 -3.11
N PHE A 329 -17.11 -13.13 -2.08
CA PHE A 329 -16.95 -13.54 -0.70
C PHE A 329 -17.81 -12.63 0.18
N ASP A 330 -18.95 -13.17 0.63
CA ASP A 330 -19.82 -12.59 1.64
C ASP A 330 -19.31 -12.98 3.04
N LEU A 331 -19.05 -12.00 3.90
CA LEU A 331 -18.59 -12.19 5.28
C LEU A 331 -19.64 -11.74 6.29
N GLU A 332 -20.91 -11.87 5.92
CA GLU A 332 -22.09 -11.53 6.74
C GLU A 332 -22.23 -10.03 7.06
N GLY A 333 -21.94 -9.17 6.11
CA GLY A 333 -21.99 -7.73 6.34
C GLY A 333 -22.11 -6.89 5.09
N SER A 334 -21.43 -5.76 5.12
CA SER A 334 -21.06 -4.99 3.92
C SER A 334 -19.54 -4.78 3.99
N GLU A 335 -18.84 -5.41 3.07
CA GLU A 335 -17.40 -5.50 3.08
C GLU A 335 -16.78 -4.46 2.15
N PHE A 336 -15.61 -3.91 2.58
CA PHE A 336 -14.84 -2.95 1.80
C PHE A 336 -13.38 -3.39 1.75
N LEU A 337 -12.95 -3.87 0.59
CA LEU A 337 -11.57 -4.28 0.35
C LEU A 337 -10.65 -3.05 0.26
N THR A 338 -9.57 -3.06 1.02
CA THR A 338 -8.60 -1.96 1.04
C THR A 338 -7.18 -2.40 0.72
N SER A 339 -6.91 -3.69 0.83
CA SER A 339 -5.56 -4.23 0.63
C SER A 339 -5.61 -5.65 0.07
N THR A 340 -4.83 -5.90 -0.97
CA THR A 340 -4.61 -7.22 -1.55
C THR A 340 -3.12 -7.54 -1.51
N ALA A 341 -2.75 -8.76 -1.13
CA ALA A 341 -1.37 -9.25 -1.17
C ALA A 341 -1.31 -10.69 -1.65
N VAL A 342 -0.18 -11.07 -2.25
CA VAL A 342 0.09 -12.46 -2.67
C VAL A 342 0.99 -13.10 -1.62
N MET A 343 0.54 -14.20 -1.05
CA MET A 343 1.29 -14.95 -0.05
C MET A 343 2.34 -15.86 -0.68
N THR A 344 3.30 -16.33 0.11
CA THR A 344 4.37 -17.25 -0.35
C THR A 344 3.83 -18.57 -0.89
N ASN A 345 2.67 -19.03 -0.39
CA ASN A 345 1.95 -20.21 -0.90
C ASN A 345 1.06 -19.91 -2.11
N LYS A 346 1.18 -18.70 -2.70
CA LYS A 346 0.41 -18.20 -3.86
C LYS A 346 -1.07 -17.92 -3.60
N ASN A 347 -1.54 -18.09 -2.37
CA ASN A 347 -2.88 -17.63 -2.00
C ASN A 347 -2.95 -16.11 -2.04
N LEU A 348 -4.14 -15.58 -2.29
CA LEU A 348 -4.43 -14.16 -2.13
C LEU A 348 -4.83 -13.90 -0.68
N LEU A 349 -4.29 -12.84 -0.10
CA LEU A 349 -4.75 -12.25 1.13
C LEU A 349 -5.58 -11.02 0.79
N LEU A 350 -6.88 -11.09 1.04
CA LEU A 350 -7.83 -9.99 0.85
C LEU A 350 -8.13 -9.41 2.22
N SER A 351 -7.92 -8.13 2.39
CA SER A 351 -8.05 -7.46 3.69
C SER A 351 -8.78 -6.14 3.56
N GLY A 352 -9.60 -5.83 4.55
CA GLY A 352 -10.39 -4.62 4.56
C GLY A 352 -11.17 -4.49 5.86
N TYR A 353 -12.34 -3.93 5.79
CA TYR A 353 -13.25 -3.85 6.93
C TYR A 353 -14.65 -4.27 6.52
N LYS A 354 -15.40 -4.82 7.45
CA LYS A 354 -16.83 -5.09 7.28
C LYS A 354 -17.66 -4.23 8.22
N THR A 355 -18.85 -3.88 7.78
CA THR A 355 -19.86 -3.19 8.57
C THR A 355 -20.92 -4.19 8.99
N ASP A 356 -21.06 -4.43 10.29
CA ASP A 356 -22.12 -5.27 10.84
C ASP A 356 -23.49 -4.61 10.59
N THR A 357 -24.38 -5.32 9.93
CA THR A 357 -25.70 -4.78 9.52
C THR A 357 -26.65 -4.48 10.67
N LYS A 358 -26.43 -5.04 11.85
CA LYS A 358 -27.28 -4.83 13.04
C LYS A 358 -26.80 -3.67 13.91
N THR A 359 -25.49 -3.58 14.11
CA THR A 359 -24.88 -2.60 15.02
C THR A 359 -24.29 -1.40 14.29
N ASN A 360 -24.15 -1.48 12.97
CA ASN A 360 -23.46 -0.51 12.11
C ASN A 360 -21.99 -0.24 12.53
N LYS A 361 -21.39 -1.17 13.28
CA LYS A 361 -19.98 -1.10 13.67
C LYS A 361 -19.08 -1.69 12.60
N LYS A 362 -17.88 -1.13 12.47
CA LYS A 362 -16.88 -1.60 11.54
C LYS A 362 -15.80 -2.41 12.26
N SER A 363 -15.36 -3.48 11.64
CA SER A 363 -14.27 -4.33 12.14
C SER A 363 -13.27 -4.64 11.03
N TYR A 364 -11.98 -4.82 11.37
CA TYR A 364 -11.00 -5.36 10.44
C TYR A 364 -11.40 -6.77 10.06
N VAL A 365 -11.35 -7.08 8.79
CA VAL A 365 -11.55 -8.43 8.27
C VAL A 365 -10.48 -8.76 7.24
N SER A 366 -10.02 -10.01 7.25
CA SER A 366 -9.08 -10.52 6.27
C SER A 366 -9.34 -11.98 6.00
N ILE A 367 -9.29 -12.36 4.72
CA ILE A 367 -9.46 -13.74 4.27
C ILE A 367 -8.29 -14.17 3.39
N GLN A 368 -7.95 -15.45 3.45
CA GLN A 368 -7.08 -16.10 2.46
C GLN A 368 -7.92 -16.87 1.44
N VAL A 369 -7.61 -16.66 0.18
CA VAL A 369 -8.28 -17.32 -0.95
C VAL A 369 -7.23 -18.08 -1.75
N ASN A 370 -7.47 -19.37 -2.00
CA ASN A 370 -6.57 -20.20 -2.81
C ASN A 370 -6.80 -19.98 -4.33
N ASP A 371 -6.01 -20.64 -5.15
CA ASP A 371 -6.07 -20.52 -6.62
C ASP A 371 -7.38 -21.02 -7.24
N LYS A 372 -8.17 -21.83 -6.50
CA LYS A 372 -9.51 -22.31 -6.92
C LYS A 372 -10.64 -21.36 -6.52
N GLY A 373 -10.34 -20.27 -5.81
CA GLY A 373 -11.33 -19.35 -5.28
C GLY A 373 -11.99 -19.81 -3.97
N GLU A 374 -11.39 -20.78 -3.26
CA GLU A 374 -11.89 -21.25 -1.97
C GLU A 374 -11.31 -20.42 -0.83
N GLN A 375 -12.14 -19.94 0.09
CA GLN A 375 -11.70 -19.31 1.33
C GLN A 375 -11.11 -20.37 2.26
N VAL A 376 -9.83 -20.21 2.63
CA VAL A 376 -9.09 -21.20 3.43
C VAL A 376 -8.73 -20.70 4.82
N TRP A 377 -8.97 -19.42 5.09
CA TRP A 377 -8.72 -18.78 6.38
C TRP A 377 -9.48 -17.44 6.46
N GLU A 378 -9.81 -17.06 7.69
CA GLU A 378 -10.44 -15.78 8.02
C GLU A 378 -9.92 -15.27 9.36
N LYS A 379 -9.82 -13.95 9.48
CA LYS A 379 -9.52 -13.25 10.73
C LYS A 379 -10.32 -11.97 10.81
N GLU A 380 -11.01 -11.81 11.92
CA GLU A 380 -11.66 -10.57 12.32
C GLU A 380 -10.98 -10.00 13.57
N LEU A 381 -10.79 -8.68 13.60
CA LEU A 381 -10.33 -7.93 14.76
C LEU A 381 -11.25 -6.73 14.95
N SER A 382 -11.74 -6.55 16.16
CA SER A 382 -12.68 -5.47 16.47
C SER A 382 -12.42 -4.86 17.83
N THR A 383 -12.82 -3.60 17.98
CA THR A 383 -12.82 -2.86 19.23
C THR A 383 -14.25 -2.47 19.63
N SER A 384 -14.40 -1.60 20.63
CA SER A 384 -15.71 -1.05 20.98
C SER A 384 -16.22 0.03 20.01
N GLY A 385 -15.37 0.53 19.12
CA GLY A 385 -15.67 1.59 18.13
C GLY A 385 -15.64 1.08 16.70
N ASP A 386 -15.43 2.00 15.77
CA ASP A 386 -15.23 1.71 14.37
C ASP A 386 -13.74 1.42 14.08
N ASP A 387 -13.49 0.34 13.40
CA ASP A 387 -12.16 -0.13 13.02
C ASP A 387 -12.09 -0.25 11.49
N LEU A 388 -11.23 0.56 10.86
CA LEU A 388 -11.10 0.67 9.41
C LEU A 388 -9.71 0.19 8.98
N LEU A 389 -9.58 -1.08 8.59
CA LEU A 389 -8.33 -1.59 8.03
C LEU A 389 -7.99 -0.87 6.72
N ARG A 390 -6.74 -0.45 6.57
CA ARG A 390 -6.25 0.25 5.37
C ARG A 390 -5.22 -0.56 4.61
N LYS A 391 -4.30 -1.21 5.31
CA LYS A 391 -3.22 -1.97 4.69
C LYS A 391 -2.89 -3.22 5.48
N THR A 392 -2.59 -4.29 4.76
CA THR A 392 -2.01 -5.51 5.33
C THR A 392 -0.69 -5.81 4.64
N VAL A 393 0.33 -6.14 5.43
CA VAL A 393 1.65 -6.53 4.97
C VAL A 393 1.96 -7.93 5.46
N ILE A 394 2.48 -8.76 4.56
CA ILE A 394 3.02 -10.08 4.90
C ILE A 394 4.46 -9.88 5.35
N THR A 395 4.77 -10.35 6.55
CA THR A 395 6.11 -10.23 7.12
C THR A 395 7.02 -11.36 6.64
N ARG A 396 8.33 -11.13 6.69
CA ARG A 396 9.31 -12.12 6.22
C ARG A 396 9.31 -13.42 7.05
N ASP A 397 8.85 -13.35 8.30
CA ASP A 397 8.64 -14.51 9.18
C ASP A 397 7.32 -15.27 8.88
N GLY A 398 6.59 -14.85 7.85
CA GLY A 398 5.31 -15.45 7.45
C GLY A 398 4.11 -15.00 8.28
N GLY A 399 4.29 -14.03 9.17
CA GLY A 399 3.22 -13.36 9.89
C GLY A 399 2.52 -12.29 9.06
N LEU A 400 1.57 -11.59 9.69
CA LEU A 400 0.80 -10.51 9.07
C LEU A 400 0.83 -9.27 9.96
N VAL A 401 0.94 -8.08 9.35
CA VAL A 401 0.71 -6.81 10.05
C VAL A 401 -0.51 -6.15 9.43
N PHE A 402 -1.52 -5.91 10.25
CA PHE A 402 -2.71 -5.14 9.93
C PHE A 402 -2.54 -3.72 10.43
N ALA A 403 -2.81 -2.75 9.60
CA ALA A 403 -2.75 -1.35 9.97
C ALA A 403 -3.94 -0.57 9.42
N GLY A 404 -4.51 0.28 10.24
CA GLY A 404 -5.66 1.10 9.87
C GLY A 404 -6.01 2.10 10.97
N ASN A 405 -7.26 2.48 11.03
CA ASN A 405 -7.79 3.46 11.99
C ASN A 405 -8.74 2.79 12.98
N SER A 406 -8.75 3.26 14.22
CA SER A 406 -9.67 2.79 15.24
C SER A 406 -10.11 3.92 16.16
N THR A 407 -11.44 4.05 16.34
CA THR A 407 -12.06 4.95 17.33
C THR A 407 -12.34 4.25 18.65
N GLY A 408 -12.16 2.94 18.70
CA GLY A 408 -12.53 2.11 19.85
C GLY A 408 -11.57 2.23 21.02
N LYS A 409 -12.11 1.96 22.20
CA LYS A 409 -11.38 1.91 23.46
C LYS A 409 -11.39 0.47 23.98
N ASN A 410 -10.32 0.09 24.67
CA ASN A 410 -10.21 -1.14 25.45
C ASN A 410 -10.99 -2.34 24.90
N ALA A 411 -10.38 -3.09 24.02
CA ALA A 411 -10.86 -4.35 23.50
C ALA A 411 -9.84 -5.46 23.78
N GLN A 412 -10.18 -6.70 23.44
CA GLN A 412 -9.30 -7.84 23.63
C GLN A 412 -7.88 -7.63 23.06
N TYR A 413 -7.77 -6.86 21.99
CA TYR A 413 -6.53 -6.63 21.24
C TYR A 413 -6.11 -5.16 21.17
N LYS A 414 -6.86 -4.21 21.73
CA LYS A 414 -6.50 -2.80 21.80
C LYS A 414 -6.44 -2.37 23.26
N THR A 415 -5.23 -2.12 23.76
CA THR A 415 -4.99 -1.87 25.19
C THR A 415 -4.97 -0.39 25.54
N SER A 416 -4.81 0.49 24.54
CA SER A 416 -4.72 1.94 24.74
C SER A 416 -5.48 2.74 23.69
N THR A 417 -5.70 4.03 23.95
CA THR A 417 -6.18 5.02 22.99
C THR A 417 -5.48 6.35 23.27
N GLN A 418 -5.15 7.09 22.23
CA GLN A 418 -4.44 8.37 22.34
C GLN A 418 -5.40 9.55 22.11
N GLY A 419 -6.30 9.45 21.13
CA GLY A 419 -7.19 10.52 20.73
C GLY A 419 -8.59 10.07 20.34
N ARG A 420 -9.06 10.59 19.21
CA ARG A 420 -10.39 10.27 18.65
C ARG A 420 -10.29 9.09 17.70
N ASP A 421 -9.48 9.23 16.65
CA ASP A 421 -9.11 8.19 15.70
C ASP A 421 -7.62 8.01 15.81
N ASP A 422 -7.16 6.79 16.05
CA ASP A 422 -5.74 6.48 16.15
C ASP A 422 -5.33 5.51 15.05
N TYR A 423 -4.05 5.52 14.63
CA TYR A 423 -3.53 4.37 13.92
C TYR A 423 -3.57 3.16 14.86
N TRP A 424 -4.19 2.10 14.41
CA TRP A 424 -4.20 0.84 15.13
C TRP A 424 -3.49 -0.22 14.30
N VAL A 425 -2.40 -0.76 14.86
CA VAL A 425 -1.51 -1.69 14.19
C VAL A 425 -1.45 -2.98 14.99
N VAL A 426 -1.68 -4.11 14.33
CA VAL A 426 -1.70 -5.43 14.97
C VAL A 426 -0.83 -6.39 14.19
N LYS A 427 0.16 -7.01 14.85
CA LYS A 427 0.96 -8.09 14.26
C LYS A 427 0.43 -9.44 14.71
N LEU A 428 0.12 -10.29 13.73
CA LEU A 428 -0.12 -11.72 13.93
C LEU A 428 1.14 -12.51 13.64
N GLY A 429 1.41 -13.51 14.45
CA GLY A 429 2.48 -14.49 14.19
C GLY A 429 2.19 -15.35 12.96
N PRO A 430 3.17 -16.14 12.49
CA PRO A 430 2.96 -17.11 11.42
C PRO A 430 1.89 -18.14 11.81
N LYS A 431 1.21 -18.72 10.80
CA LYS A 431 0.15 -19.71 11.01
C LYS A 431 0.67 -21.02 11.62
N ASP A 432 1.88 -21.39 11.27
CA ASP A 432 2.57 -22.58 11.76
C ASP A 432 3.86 -22.17 12.50
N ASP A 433 4.40 -23.03 13.37
CA ASP A 433 5.73 -22.85 13.93
C ASP A 433 6.77 -22.93 12.81
N VAL A 434 6.93 -21.81 12.10
CA VAL A 434 7.97 -21.66 11.09
C VAL A 434 9.29 -21.77 11.84
N LYS A 435 10.14 -22.73 11.46
CA LYS A 435 11.54 -22.76 11.90
C LYS A 435 12.07 -21.34 11.77
N GLN A 436 12.67 -20.82 12.84
CA GLN A 436 13.28 -19.49 12.80
C GLN A 436 14.07 -19.34 11.50
N PRO A 437 13.91 -18.24 10.76
CA PRO A 437 14.64 -18.06 9.51
C PRO A 437 16.12 -18.24 9.79
N GLU A 438 16.79 -18.96 8.91
CA GLU A 438 18.25 -19.13 8.96
C GLU A 438 18.91 -17.75 9.13
N ILE A 439 19.87 -17.64 10.04
CA ILE A 439 20.59 -16.39 10.26
C ILE A 439 21.19 -15.95 8.93
N LYS A 440 20.68 -14.87 8.40
CA LYS A 440 21.07 -14.32 7.11
C LYS A 440 21.42 -12.86 7.25
N ILE A 441 22.57 -12.49 6.73
CA ILE A 441 23.00 -11.09 6.64
C ILE A 441 23.03 -10.74 5.16
N GLU A 442 22.36 -9.66 4.82
CA GLU A 442 22.22 -9.18 3.46
C GLU A 442 22.86 -7.82 3.30
N ALA A 443 23.43 -7.55 2.12
CA ALA A 443 23.94 -6.24 1.73
C ALA A 443 23.15 -5.75 0.51
N PHE A 444 22.58 -4.56 0.59
CA PHE A 444 21.80 -3.98 -0.50
C PHE A 444 21.94 -2.45 -0.55
N PRO A 445 22.08 -1.83 -1.75
CA PRO A 445 22.31 -2.48 -3.04
C PRO A 445 23.69 -3.18 -3.09
N ASN A 446 23.75 -4.28 -3.85
CA ASN A 446 25.00 -4.95 -4.16
C ASN A 446 24.90 -5.53 -5.60
N PRO A 447 25.58 -4.97 -6.60
CA PRO A 447 26.59 -3.89 -6.52
C PRO A 447 26.04 -2.51 -6.10
N THR A 448 26.93 -1.67 -5.54
CA THR A 448 26.63 -0.29 -5.11
C THR A 448 27.47 0.74 -5.84
N GLU A 449 26.99 1.97 -5.95
CA GLU A 449 27.76 3.13 -6.44
C GLU A 449 28.51 3.87 -5.32
N GLY A 450 28.17 3.59 -4.03
CA GLY A 450 28.87 4.25 -2.91
C GLY A 450 28.34 3.91 -1.53
N PHE A 451 27.06 3.51 -1.41
CA PHE A 451 26.46 3.12 -0.14
C PHE A 451 25.79 1.77 -0.25
N THR A 452 25.94 0.95 0.78
CA THR A 452 25.20 -0.29 0.92
C THR A 452 24.66 -0.41 2.34
N GLN A 453 23.50 -1.01 2.51
CA GLN A 453 22.92 -1.31 3.81
C GLN A 453 23.22 -2.77 4.15
N ILE A 454 23.64 -3.00 5.37
CA ILE A 454 23.77 -4.34 5.94
C ILE A 454 22.53 -4.57 6.78
N VAL A 455 21.76 -5.59 6.43
CA VAL A 455 20.52 -5.98 7.12
C VAL A 455 20.79 -7.24 7.92
N ILE A 456 20.43 -7.21 9.21
CA ILE A 456 20.66 -8.27 10.19
C ILE A 456 19.29 -8.85 10.58
N ASN A 457 19.07 -10.12 10.32
CA ASN A 457 17.76 -10.77 10.52
C ASN A 457 17.63 -11.54 11.84
N HIS A 458 18.50 -11.29 12.82
CA HIS A 458 18.47 -11.95 14.12
C HIS A 458 18.64 -10.95 15.26
N GLU A 459 18.20 -11.32 16.44
CA GLU A 459 18.41 -10.50 17.64
C GLU A 459 19.86 -10.62 18.13
N TYR A 460 20.42 -9.51 18.57
CA TYR A 460 21.74 -9.42 19.17
C TYR A 460 21.74 -8.32 20.26
N LYS A 461 22.68 -8.42 21.19
CA LYS A 461 22.85 -7.41 22.26
C LYS A 461 23.90 -6.38 21.90
N GLU A 462 24.95 -6.81 21.26
CA GLU A 462 26.05 -5.96 20.83
C GLU A 462 26.66 -6.49 19.53
N GLY A 463 27.19 -5.60 18.70
CA GLY A 463 27.83 -5.99 17.46
C GLY A 463 28.60 -4.87 16.79
N VAL A 464 29.45 -5.28 15.85
CA VAL A 464 30.28 -4.38 15.03
C VAL A 464 30.26 -4.81 13.58
N VAL A 465 30.35 -3.82 12.69
CA VAL A 465 30.59 -4.01 11.26
C VAL A 465 31.99 -3.55 10.93
N ASN A 466 32.78 -4.42 10.32
CA ASN A 466 34.13 -4.13 9.86
C ASN A 466 34.18 -4.22 8.34
N VAL A 467 34.71 -3.23 7.67
CA VAL A 467 34.87 -3.16 6.23
C VAL A 467 36.33 -3.42 5.87
N PHE A 468 36.59 -4.42 5.03
CA PHE A 468 37.91 -4.80 4.57
C PHE A 468 38.02 -4.67 3.04
N ASP A 469 39.23 -4.33 2.54
CA ASP A 469 39.57 -4.56 1.13
C ASP A 469 39.90 -6.05 0.88
N LEU A 470 40.09 -6.43 -0.38
CA LEU A 470 40.42 -7.82 -0.74
C LEU A 470 41.78 -8.30 -0.22
N ASN A 471 42.66 -7.37 0.20
CA ASN A 471 43.95 -7.70 0.81
C ASN A 471 43.83 -7.95 2.32
N GLY A 472 42.61 -7.84 2.88
CA GLY A 472 42.34 -8.03 4.31
C GLY A 472 42.69 -6.81 5.16
N ARG A 473 42.94 -5.64 4.55
CA ARG A 473 43.17 -4.41 5.29
C ARG A 473 41.86 -3.85 5.80
N LEU A 474 41.74 -3.61 7.10
CA LEU A 474 40.61 -2.95 7.71
C LEU A 474 40.54 -1.48 7.26
N LEU A 475 39.42 -1.08 6.70
CA LEU A 475 39.17 0.27 6.19
C LEU A 475 38.29 1.09 7.13
N HIS A 476 37.29 0.44 7.74
CA HIS A 476 36.31 1.10 8.60
C HIS A 476 35.71 0.13 9.60
N THR A 477 35.34 0.63 10.77
CA THR A 477 34.58 -0.11 11.79
C THR A 477 33.43 0.77 12.28
N GLU A 478 32.23 0.19 12.40
CA GLU A 478 31.05 0.85 12.94
C GLU A 478 30.34 -0.04 13.96
N GLN A 479 29.79 0.58 15.03
CA GLN A 479 29.02 -0.13 16.03
C GLN A 479 27.60 -0.39 15.51
N LEU A 480 27.11 -1.61 15.67
CA LEU A 480 25.74 -1.96 15.40
C LEU A 480 24.83 -1.41 16.49
N LYS A 481 23.87 -0.58 16.11
CA LYS A 481 22.85 -0.01 17.00
C LYS A 481 21.44 -0.45 16.65
N HIS A 482 21.24 -0.89 15.42
CA HIS A 482 19.95 -1.27 14.84
C HIS A 482 20.13 -2.47 13.92
N ASP A 483 19.05 -3.16 13.59
CA ASP A 483 19.04 -4.30 12.65
C ASP A 483 19.47 -3.93 11.22
N MET A 484 19.76 -2.67 10.96
CA MET A 484 20.30 -2.17 9.71
C MET A 484 21.43 -1.13 9.97
N VAL A 485 22.52 -1.24 9.22
CA VAL A 485 23.61 -0.26 9.25
C VAL A 485 24.03 0.13 7.84
N ALA A 486 24.18 1.44 7.61
CA ALA A 486 24.63 1.98 6.33
C ALA A 486 26.16 1.98 6.26
N VAL A 487 26.73 1.27 5.30
CA VAL A 487 28.17 1.27 5.05
C VAL A 487 28.49 2.20 3.90
N ASN A 488 29.28 3.24 4.18
CA ASN A 488 29.71 4.21 3.17
C ASN A 488 31.00 3.76 2.52
N LEU A 489 30.93 3.43 1.23
CA LEU A 489 32.05 3.08 0.38
C LEU A 489 32.42 4.21 -0.60
N ALA A 490 31.75 5.37 -0.58
CA ALA A 490 31.90 6.41 -1.60
C ALA A 490 33.36 6.90 -1.73
N GLY A 491 34.09 7.00 -0.62
CA GLY A 491 35.51 7.44 -0.57
C GLY A 491 36.55 6.39 -0.99
N TYR A 492 36.11 5.16 -1.30
CA TYR A 492 37.04 4.07 -1.67
C TYR A 492 37.02 3.81 -3.18
N ALA A 493 38.02 3.11 -3.70
CA ALA A 493 38.11 2.77 -5.12
C ALA A 493 37.00 1.79 -5.58
N THR A 494 36.70 1.74 -6.88
CA THR A 494 35.89 0.68 -7.49
C THR A 494 36.51 -0.68 -7.21
N GLY A 495 35.72 -1.67 -6.81
CA GLY A 495 36.22 -2.99 -6.46
C GLY A 495 35.32 -3.78 -5.53
N THR A 496 35.83 -4.90 -5.05
CA THR A 496 35.12 -5.77 -4.11
C THR A 496 35.61 -5.52 -2.69
N TYR A 497 34.66 -5.44 -1.77
CA TYR A 497 34.89 -5.26 -0.32
C TYR A 497 34.30 -6.44 0.43
N VAL A 498 34.92 -6.80 1.55
CA VAL A 498 34.39 -7.81 2.49
C VAL A 498 33.89 -7.04 3.72
N ILE A 499 32.61 -7.13 3.97
CA ILE A 499 31.99 -6.55 5.15
C ILE A 499 31.76 -7.67 6.15
N ASN A 500 32.47 -7.65 7.25
CA ASN A 500 32.36 -8.62 8.34
C ASN A 500 31.44 -8.06 9.42
N ILE A 501 30.45 -8.83 9.78
CA ILE A 501 29.48 -8.54 10.83
C ILE A 501 29.74 -9.49 11.98
N LYS A 502 30.08 -8.94 13.13
CA LYS A 502 30.31 -9.69 14.36
C LYS A 502 29.34 -9.21 15.43
N THR A 503 28.45 -10.10 15.85
CA THR A 503 27.54 -9.90 16.99
C THR A 503 27.89 -10.89 18.10
N ASP A 504 27.21 -10.79 19.24
CA ASP A 504 27.29 -11.81 20.31
C ASP A 504 26.70 -13.17 19.88
N VAL A 505 25.96 -13.23 18.76
CA VAL A 505 25.29 -14.43 18.23
C VAL A 505 26.02 -15.02 17.02
N VAL A 506 26.56 -14.18 16.12
CA VAL A 506 27.15 -14.64 14.85
C VAL A 506 28.38 -13.83 14.45
N ASN A 507 29.29 -14.47 13.74
CA ASN A 507 30.40 -13.82 13.06
C ASN A 507 30.43 -14.31 11.61
N THR A 508 30.05 -13.43 10.69
CA THR A 508 29.92 -13.76 9.28
C THR A 508 30.34 -12.58 8.39
N SER A 509 30.41 -12.80 7.09
CA SER A 509 30.83 -11.77 6.14
C SER A 509 30.01 -11.82 4.87
N VAL A 510 29.76 -10.63 4.29
CA VAL A 510 29.14 -10.46 2.99
C VAL A 510 30.09 -9.74 2.04
N LYS A 511 30.12 -10.14 0.77
CA LYS A 511 30.88 -9.46 -0.29
C LYS A 511 30.03 -8.37 -0.89
N VAL A 512 30.60 -7.19 -1.04
CA VAL A 512 29.98 -6.01 -1.68
C VAL A 512 30.84 -5.54 -2.83
N ILE A 513 30.23 -5.33 -3.97
CA ILE A 513 30.88 -4.82 -5.18
C ILE A 513 30.54 -3.33 -5.30
N LYS A 514 31.57 -2.48 -5.30
CA LYS A 514 31.44 -1.07 -5.65
C LYS A 514 31.75 -0.88 -7.13
N LYS A 515 30.83 -0.22 -7.86
CA LYS A 515 30.98 0.20 -9.26
C LYS A 515 31.70 1.52 -9.38
#